data_fbebae0278ccfd283c236e1bf1ce6c21
#
_entry.id   fbebae0278ccfd283c236e1bf1ce6c21
#
_cell.length_a   1.000
_cell.length_b   1.000
_cell.length_c   1.000
_cell.angle_alpha   90.00
_cell.angle_beta   90.00
_cell.angle_gamma   90.00
#
_symmetry.space_group_name_H-M   'P 1'
#
loop_
_entity.id
_entity.type
_entity.pdbx_description
1 polymer ?
#
loop_
_entity_poly.entity_id
_entity_poly.type
_entity_poly.pdbx_seq_one_letter_code
_entity_poly.pdbx_strand_id
1 'polypeptide(L)'
;IMIVSMHGAVFASSTEEQIADVQAQKEAAQAELAQQQSDIASLESKKQELESYLEELNAQYTDLTNSVSELGIQAAEKEEELKTLNTQLEEAKTTADKQYQDMKKRIVYMYENGSASMLELLLSSEDLAQFLNRAENIAQISQYDRDMLAKYKALQADIKTQEEQAEEEAQNINELLAEKSAKQQEVQALTAST
;
A
#
# COMPACT_ATOMS: atom_id res chain seq x y z
N ILE A 1 83.76 48.50 -55.76
CA ILE A 1 83.76 47.31 -54.90
C ILE A 1 82.87 47.59 -53.67
N MET A 2 81.60 47.41 -53.79
CA MET A 2 80.81 47.44 -52.58
C MET A 2 79.29 47.04 -52.87
N ILE A 3 79.01 45.81 -53.12
CA ILE A 3 77.63 45.28 -53.20
C ILE A 3 77.73 43.78 -52.98
N VAL A 4 77.82 43.29 -51.77
CA VAL A 4 77.41 41.92 -51.35
C VAL A 4 77.27 41.94 -49.79
N SER A 5 76.22 42.44 -49.24
CA SER A 5 75.93 42.24 -47.77
C SER A 5 74.45 42.50 -47.41
N MET A 6 73.53 42.43 -48.39
CA MET A 6 72.14 42.80 -47.97
C MET A 6 71.09 41.73 -48.25
N HIS A 7 71.47 40.50 -48.60
CA HIS A 7 70.50 39.46 -48.92
C HIS A 7 70.40 38.37 -47.82
N GLY A 8 71.33 38.30 -46.85
CA GLY A 8 71.30 37.30 -45.78
C GLY A 8 70.37 37.64 -44.62
N ALA A 9 70.19 38.91 -44.32
CA ALA A 9 69.39 39.35 -43.16
C ALA A 9 67.86 39.25 -43.41
N VAL A 10 67.43 39.45 -44.65
CA VAL A 10 65.99 39.40 -45.00
C VAL A 10 65.46 37.94 -44.97
N PHE A 11 66.24 36.95 -45.36
CA PHE A 11 65.88 35.54 -45.33
C PHE A 11 65.93 34.96 -43.89
N ALA A 12 66.87 35.43 -43.10
CA ALA A 12 66.96 35.00 -41.67
C ALA A 12 65.77 35.51 -40.84
N SER A 13 65.37 36.78 -41.00
CA SER A 13 64.22 37.35 -40.33
C SER A 13 62.91 36.71 -40.75
N SER A 14 62.72 36.39 -42.00
CA SER A 14 61.54 35.69 -42.52
C SER A 14 61.44 34.21 -42.02
N THR A 15 62.58 33.57 -41.84
CA THR A 15 62.65 32.20 -41.33
C THR A 15 62.43 32.16 -39.80
N GLU A 16 62.93 33.16 -39.05
CA GLU A 16 62.66 33.31 -37.62
C GLU A 16 61.18 33.63 -37.34
N GLU A 17 60.54 34.48 -38.13
CA GLU A 17 59.10 34.74 -38.05
C GLU A 17 58.26 33.47 -38.32
N GLN A 18 58.65 32.70 -39.34
CA GLN A 18 57.94 31.42 -39.63
C GLN A 18 58.13 30.38 -38.53
N ILE A 19 59.31 30.29 -37.93
CA ILE A 19 59.59 29.42 -36.79
C ILE A 19 58.76 29.86 -35.58
N ALA A 20 58.69 31.15 -35.26
CA ALA A 20 57.88 31.70 -34.17
C ALA A 20 56.37 31.42 -34.41
N ASP A 21 55.88 31.56 -35.65
CA ASP A 21 54.48 31.30 -35.98
C ASP A 21 54.13 29.80 -35.83
N VAL A 22 55.00 28.91 -36.31
CA VAL A 22 54.84 27.45 -36.13
C VAL A 22 54.93 27.06 -34.67
N GLN A 23 55.73 27.72 -33.89
CA GLN A 23 55.86 27.46 -32.46
C GLN A 23 54.62 27.91 -31.68
N ALA A 24 54.06 29.08 -32.02
CA ALA A 24 52.79 29.56 -31.51
C ALA A 24 51.61 28.64 -31.90
N GLN A 25 51.56 28.16 -33.14
CA GLN A 25 50.58 27.18 -33.57
C GLN A 25 50.71 25.84 -32.83
N LYS A 26 51.91 25.37 -32.56
CA LYS A 26 52.17 24.17 -31.76
C LYS A 26 51.70 24.34 -30.32
N GLU A 27 51.98 25.48 -29.69
CA GLU A 27 51.51 25.76 -28.32
C GLU A 27 49.97 25.87 -28.27
N ALA A 28 49.34 26.51 -29.22
CA ALA A 28 47.91 26.60 -29.34
C ALA A 28 47.27 25.20 -29.53
N ALA A 29 47.84 24.38 -30.40
CA ALA A 29 47.36 22.99 -30.61
C ALA A 29 47.58 22.12 -29.36
N GLN A 30 48.64 22.29 -28.61
CA GLN A 30 48.89 21.62 -27.35
C GLN A 30 47.88 22.03 -26.24
N ALA A 31 47.57 23.33 -26.18
CA ALA A 31 46.56 23.85 -25.24
C ALA A 31 45.16 23.32 -25.59
N GLU A 32 44.81 23.27 -26.89
CA GLU A 32 43.56 22.70 -27.37
C GLU A 32 43.46 21.19 -27.07
N LEU A 33 44.55 20.46 -27.28
CA LEU A 33 44.63 19.03 -26.95
C LEU A 33 44.42 18.78 -25.43
N ALA A 34 45.04 19.58 -24.58
CA ALA A 34 44.89 19.51 -23.14
C ALA A 34 43.45 19.82 -22.72
N GLN A 35 42.80 20.81 -23.35
CA GLN A 35 41.38 21.11 -23.10
C GLN A 35 40.48 19.95 -23.49
N GLN A 36 40.70 19.41 -24.70
CA GLN A 36 39.92 18.25 -25.16
C GLN A 36 40.10 17.02 -24.29
N GLN A 37 41.30 16.77 -23.77
CA GLN A 37 41.54 15.68 -22.79
C GLN A 37 40.80 15.92 -21.50
N SER A 38 40.77 17.16 -21.01
CA SER A 38 39.99 17.53 -19.79
C SER A 38 38.48 17.36 -20.02
N ASP A 39 37.99 17.75 -21.21
CA ASP A 39 36.58 17.60 -21.57
C ASP A 39 36.19 16.12 -21.69
N ILE A 40 37.04 15.28 -22.27
CA ILE A 40 36.83 13.82 -22.34
C ILE A 40 36.77 13.23 -20.93
N ALA A 41 37.69 13.57 -20.04
CA ALA A 41 37.68 13.08 -18.66
C ALA A 41 36.41 13.51 -17.89
N SER A 42 35.96 14.75 -18.11
CA SER A 42 34.68 15.25 -17.57
C SER A 42 33.47 14.49 -18.13
N LEU A 43 33.47 14.20 -19.43
CA LEU A 43 32.38 13.43 -20.06
C LEU A 43 32.36 11.97 -19.56
N GLU A 44 33.53 11.34 -19.37
CA GLU A 44 33.63 10.00 -18.79
C GLU A 44 33.09 9.96 -17.36
N SER A 45 33.43 10.95 -16.54
CA SER A 45 32.87 11.06 -15.17
C SER A 45 31.36 11.21 -15.21
N LYS A 46 30.82 12.10 -16.03
CA LYS A 46 29.37 12.27 -16.20
C LYS A 46 28.68 11.01 -16.70
N LYS A 47 29.33 10.29 -17.61
CA LYS A 47 28.81 8.99 -18.08
C LYS A 47 28.68 7.98 -16.95
N GLN A 48 29.73 7.85 -16.10
CA GLN A 48 29.69 6.95 -14.94
C GLN A 48 28.62 7.35 -13.92
N GLU A 49 28.48 8.65 -13.66
CA GLU A 49 27.42 9.16 -12.78
C GLU A 49 26.02 8.82 -13.33
N LEU A 50 25.82 8.98 -14.64
CA LEU A 50 24.55 8.67 -15.29
C LEU A 50 24.26 7.16 -15.31
N GLU A 51 25.27 6.33 -15.57
CA GLU A 51 25.13 4.87 -15.49
C GLU A 51 24.73 4.41 -14.08
N SER A 52 25.38 4.94 -13.05
CA SER A 52 25.02 4.65 -11.65
C SER A 52 23.61 5.13 -11.31
N TYR A 53 23.21 6.30 -11.77
CA TYR A 53 21.86 6.83 -11.58
C TYR A 53 20.81 5.94 -12.26
N LEU A 54 21.08 5.46 -13.47
CA LEU A 54 20.17 4.54 -14.18
C LEU A 54 20.05 3.19 -13.49
N GLU A 55 21.13 2.66 -12.91
CA GLU A 55 21.08 1.43 -12.10
C GLU A 55 20.21 1.61 -10.87
N GLU A 56 20.38 2.72 -10.13
CA GLU A 56 19.57 3.04 -8.96
C GLU A 56 18.09 3.21 -9.34
N LEU A 57 17.80 3.93 -10.41
CA LEU A 57 16.45 4.15 -10.90
C LEU A 57 15.76 2.85 -11.30
N ASN A 58 16.49 1.95 -11.96
CA ASN A 58 15.97 0.65 -12.34
C ASN A 58 15.71 -0.26 -11.13
N ALA A 59 16.54 -0.19 -10.09
CA ALA A 59 16.31 -0.87 -8.83
C ALA A 59 15.03 -0.34 -8.13
N GLN A 60 14.88 0.98 -8.02
CA GLN A 60 13.69 1.62 -7.45
C GLN A 60 12.41 1.24 -8.22
N TYR A 61 12.46 1.24 -9.54
CA TYR A 61 11.34 0.81 -10.38
C TYR A 61 10.94 -0.64 -10.10
N THR A 62 11.93 -1.52 -9.99
CA THR A 62 11.69 -2.94 -9.72
C THR A 62 11.07 -3.15 -8.34
N ASP A 63 11.61 -2.52 -7.31
CA ASP A 63 11.11 -2.61 -5.93
C ASP A 63 9.68 -2.05 -5.81
N LEU A 64 9.43 -0.93 -6.46
CA LEU A 64 8.12 -0.30 -6.47
C LEU A 64 7.08 -1.16 -7.20
N THR A 65 7.47 -1.77 -8.32
CA THR A 65 6.60 -2.68 -9.08
C THR A 65 6.27 -3.94 -8.28
N ASN A 66 7.26 -4.50 -7.58
CA ASN A 66 7.06 -5.64 -6.69
C ASN A 66 6.12 -5.29 -5.53
N SER A 67 6.30 -4.12 -4.90
CA SER A 67 5.41 -3.63 -3.83
C SER A 67 3.96 -3.46 -4.32
N VAL A 68 3.74 -2.91 -5.51
CA VAL A 68 2.39 -2.81 -6.10
C VAL A 68 1.76 -4.18 -6.31
N SER A 69 2.54 -5.17 -6.77
CA SER A 69 2.07 -6.53 -6.96
C SER A 69 1.70 -7.20 -5.63
N GLU A 70 2.55 -7.06 -4.62
CA GLU A 70 2.33 -7.62 -3.29
C GLU A 70 1.10 -7.02 -2.60
N LEU A 71 0.94 -5.70 -2.62
CA LEU A 71 -0.25 -5.01 -2.11
C LEU A 71 -1.52 -5.47 -2.83
N GLY A 72 -1.42 -5.77 -4.14
CA GLY A 72 -2.54 -6.33 -4.89
C GLY A 72 -2.95 -7.72 -4.43
N ILE A 73 -1.98 -8.57 -4.11
CA ILE A 73 -2.22 -9.93 -3.59
C ILE A 73 -2.83 -9.83 -2.19
N GLN A 74 -2.25 -9.04 -1.31
CA GLN A 74 -2.74 -8.85 0.06
C GLN A 74 -4.19 -8.32 0.08
N ALA A 75 -4.51 -7.35 -0.76
CA ALA A 75 -5.88 -6.84 -0.86
C ALA A 75 -6.86 -7.92 -1.33
N ALA A 76 -6.48 -8.75 -2.31
CA ALA A 76 -7.33 -9.83 -2.79
C ALA A 76 -7.53 -10.96 -1.75
N GLU A 77 -6.50 -11.30 -0.98
CA GLU A 77 -6.60 -12.25 0.12
C GLU A 77 -7.55 -11.73 1.21
N LYS A 78 -7.41 -10.44 1.57
CA LYS A 78 -8.26 -9.79 2.55
C LYS A 78 -9.72 -9.67 2.10
N GLU A 79 -9.98 -9.43 0.82
CA GLU A 79 -11.34 -9.46 0.26
C GLU A 79 -12.00 -10.84 0.39
N GLU A 80 -11.26 -11.93 0.19
CA GLU A 80 -11.79 -13.29 0.35
C GLU A 80 -12.00 -13.65 1.83
N GLU A 81 -11.12 -13.20 2.74
CA GLU A 81 -11.31 -13.32 4.18
C GLU A 81 -12.58 -12.57 4.63
N LEU A 82 -12.79 -11.34 4.19
CA LEU A 82 -13.97 -10.54 4.49
C LEU A 82 -15.25 -11.20 3.96
N LYS A 83 -15.22 -11.74 2.76
CA LYS A 83 -16.35 -12.46 2.19
C LYS A 83 -16.72 -13.71 3.01
N THR A 84 -15.70 -14.45 3.45
CA THR A 84 -15.88 -15.62 4.32
C THR A 84 -16.49 -15.21 5.66
N LEU A 85 -15.97 -14.16 6.28
CA LEU A 85 -16.44 -13.61 7.54
C LEU A 85 -17.90 -13.14 7.43
N ASN A 86 -18.25 -12.41 6.37
CA ASN A 86 -19.63 -11.99 6.12
C ASN A 86 -20.59 -13.17 5.94
N THR A 87 -20.15 -14.24 5.28
CA THR A 87 -20.96 -15.45 5.14
C THR A 87 -21.21 -16.10 6.50
N GLN A 88 -20.19 -16.24 7.34
CA GLN A 88 -20.31 -16.77 8.70
C GLN A 88 -21.22 -15.90 9.58
N LEU A 89 -21.12 -14.59 9.45
CA LEU A 89 -21.93 -13.62 10.17
C LEU A 89 -23.43 -13.78 9.80
N GLU A 90 -23.75 -13.89 8.51
CA GLU A 90 -25.13 -14.12 8.06
C GLU A 90 -25.69 -15.47 8.54
N GLU A 91 -24.89 -16.53 8.54
CA GLU A 91 -25.26 -17.82 9.10
C GLU A 91 -25.51 -17.74 10.60
N ALA A 92 -24.65 -17.03 11.34
CA ALA A 92 -24.80 -16.81 12.79
C ALA A 92 -26.06 -16.01 13.11
N LYS A 93 -26.36 -14.94 12.37
CA LYS A 93 -27.59 -14.14 12.50
C LYS A 93 -28.83 -14.98 12.22
N THR A 94 -28.83 -15.75 11.15
CA THR A 94 -29.95 -16.66 10.79
C THR A 94 -30.19 -17.69 11.89
N THR A 95 -29.12 -18.23 12.45
CA THR A 95 -29.18 -19.19 13.56
C THR A 95 -29.75 -18.53 14.83
N ALA A 96 -29.30 -17.33 15.16
CA ALA A 96 -29.79 -16.57 16.29
C ALA A 96 -31.28 -16.25 16.16
N ASP A 97 -31.74 -15.82 15.00
CA ASP A 97 -33.15 -15.53 14.73
C ASP A 97 -34.03 -16.78 14.87
N LYS A 98 -33.59 -17.89 14.31
CA LYS A 98 -34.32 -19.18 14.44
C LYS A 98 -34.43 -19.59 15.92
N GLN A 99 -33.34 -19.53 16.65
CA GLN A 99 -33.30 -19.87 18.07
C GLN A 99 -34.19 -18.94 18.90
N TYR A 100 -34.23 -17.66 18.59
CA TYR A 100 -35.11 -16.68 19.19
C TYR A 100 -36.60 -17.04 18.97
N GLN A 101 -36.98 -17.38 17.74
CA GLN A 101 -38.35 -17.78 17.43
C GLN A 101 -38.76 -19.10 18.14
N ASP A 102 -37.85 -20.06 18.22
CA ASP A 102 -38.10 -21.32 18.92
C ASP A 102 -38.23 -21.10 20.43
N MET A 103 -37.42 -20.20 21.03
CA MET A 103 -37.55 -19.81 22.42
C MET A 103 -38.88 -19.09 22.69
N LYS A 104 -39.32 -18.19 21.81
CA LYS A 104 -40.63 -17.53 21.90
C LYS A 104 -41.77 -18.55 21.95
N LYS A 105 -41.80 -19.53 21.02
CA LYS A 105 -42.81 -20.60 21.00
C LYS A 105 -42.82 -21.39 22.29
N ARG A 106 -41.65 -21.72 22.84
CA ARG A 106 -41.52 -22.46 24.09
C ARG A 106 -42.06 -21.67 25.29
N ILE A 107 -41.81 -20.38 25.34
CA ILE A 107 -42.33 -19.50 26.36
C ILE A 107 -43.84 -19.37 26.26
N VAL A 108 -44.40 -19.24 25.07
CA VAL A 108 -45.85 -19.24 24.86
C VAL A 108 -46.49 -20.53 25.42
N TYR A 109 -45.87 -21.69 25.11
CA TYR A 109 -46.36 -23.00 25.61
C TYR A 109 -46.31 -23.07 27.15
N MET A 110 -45.29 -22.54 27.82
CA MET A 110 -45.19 -22.46 29.26
C MET A 110 -46.22 -21.48 29.87
N TYR A 111 -46.56 -20.42 29.15
CA TYR A 111 -47.58 -19.43 29.53
C TYR A 111 -48.98 -20.04 29.56
N GLU A 112 -49.38 -20.81 28.53
CA GLU A 112 -50.66 -21.48 28.48
C GLU A 112 -50.88 -22.44 29.67
N ASN A 113 -49.81 -22.83 30.35
CA ASN A 113 -49.82 -23.77 31.48
C ASN A 113 -49.57 -23.16 32.87
N GLY A 114 -49.54 -21.83 33.09
CA GLY A 114 -49.59 -21.34 34.46
C GLY A 114 -48.94 -20.05 34.94
N SER A 115 -48.46 -19.10 34.17
CA SER A 115 -47.83 -17.88 34.74
C SER A 115 -48.00 -16.66 33.84
N ALA A 116 -49.18 -16.03 33.87
CA ALA A 116 -49.60 -15.06 32.87
C ALA A 116 -48.83 -13.73 32.76
N SER A 117 -48.43 -13.07 33.85
CA SER A 117 -48.06 -11.65 33.73
C SER A 117 -46.59 -11.38 33.43
N MET A 118 -45.65 -12.26 33.81
CA MET A 118 -44.23 -12.08 33.54
C MET A 118 -43.83 -12.49 32.08
N LEU A 119 -44.57 -13.40 31.51
CA LEU A 119 -44.35 -13.93 30.19
C LEU A 119 -44.82 -12.94 29.07
N GLU A 120 -45.86 -12.16 29.38
CA GLU A 120 -46.32 -11.09 28.50
C GLU A 120 -45.22 -10.02 28.28
N LEU A 121 -44.45 -9.72 29.32
CA LEU A 121 -43.32 -8.81 29.25
C LEU A 121 -42.17 -9.34 28.40
N LEU A 122 -41.90 -10.65 28.42
CA LEU A 122 -40.91 -11.29 27.56
C LEU A 122 -41.34 -11.32 26.08
N LEU A 123 -42.60 -11.68 25.87
CA LEU A 123 -43.16 -11.80 24.52
C LEU A 123 -43.30 -10.44 23.79
N SER A 124 -43.36 -9.34 24.54
CA SER A 124 -43.37 -7.99 24.01
C SER A 124 -42.00 -7.46 23.59
N SER A 125 -40.93 -8.26 23.66
CA SER A 125 -39.61 -7.86 23.16
C SER A 125 -39.59 -7.86 21.64
N GLU A 126 -39.00 -6.82 21.06
CA GLU A 126 -38.90 -6.63 19.61
C GLU A 126 -37.74 -7.43 19.01
N ASP A 127 -36.67 -7.64 19.77
CA ASP A 127 -35.48 -8.35 19.35
C ASP A 127 -34.91 -9.28 20.45
N LEU A 128 -33.91 -10.06 20.05
CA LEU A 128 -33.22 -11.00 20.94
C LEU A 128 -32.52 -10.30 22.09
N ALA A 129 -31.96 -9.10 21.90
CA ALA A 129 -31.23 -8.38 22.95
C ALA A 129 -32.17 -7.92 24.06
N GLN A 130 -33.32 -7.32 23.71
CA GLN A 130 -34.36 -6.95 24.68
C GLN A 130 -34.91 -8.18 25.37
N PHE A 131 -35.14 -9.28 24.63
CA PHE A 131 -35.60 -10.53 25.19
C PHE A 131 -34.62 -11.08 26.24
N LEU A 132 -33.33 -11.16 25.94
CA LEU A 132 -32.31 -11.67 26.86
C LEU A 132 -32.20 -10.80 28.12
N ASN A 133 -32.22 -9.47 27.98
CA ASN A 133 -32.18 -8.57 29.13
C ASN A 133 -33.42 -8.71 30.07
N ARG A 134 -34.59 -8.96 29.51
CA ARG A 134 -35.81 -9.18 30.27
C ARG A 134 -35.85 -10.57 30.91
N ALA A 135 -35.37 -11.60 30.20
CA ALA A 135 -35.32 -12.97 30.67
C ALA A 135 -34.39 -13.18 31.87
N GLU A 136 -33.29 -12.43 31.94
CA GLU A 136 -32.31 -12.49 33.04
C GLU A 136 -32.94 -12.16 34.43
N ASN A 137 -34.05 -11.41 34.44
CA ASN A 137 -34.76 -10.99 35.65
C ASN A 137 -35.91 -11.92 36.08
N ILE A 138 -36.17 -13.02 35.35
CA ILE A 138 -37.29 -13.91 35.66
C ILE A 138 -36.86 -15.14 36.48
N ALA A 139 -37.21 -15.17 37.76
CA ALA A 139 -36.80 -16.22 38.71
C ALA A 139 -37.42 -17.62 38.44
N GLN A 140 -38.46 -17.71 37.62
CA GLN A 140 -39.24 -18.94 37.38
C GLN A 140 -38.80 -19.77 36.17
N ILE A 141 -37.74 -19.36 35.49
CA ILE A 141 -37.22 -20.06 34.33
C ILE A 141 -36.47 -21.33 34.75
N SER A 142 -36.73 -22.45 34.05
CA SER A 142 -36.05 -23.73 34.32
C SER A 142 -34.52 -23.63 34.07
N GLN A 143 -33.73 -24.54 34.69
CA GLN A 143 -32.28 -24.57 34.46
C GLN A 143 -31.94 -24.72 32.97
N TYR A 144 -32.68 -25.56 32.24
CA TYR A 144 -32.51 -25.72 30.80
C TYR A 144 -32.68 -24.40 30.02
N ASP A 145 -33.69 -23.62 30.37
CA ASP A 145 -33.98 -22.36 29.70
C ASP A 145 -32.93 -21.31 30.03
N ARG A 146 -32.38 -21.30 31.25
CA ARG A 146 -31.22 -20.45 31.61
C ARG A 146 -29.98 -20.80 30.79
N ASP A 147 -29.70 -22.08 30.62
CA ASP A 147 -28.54 -22.54 29.84
C ASP A 147 -28.72 -22.16 28.35
N MET A 148 -29.93 -22.22 27.82
CA MET A 148 -30.23 -21.77 26.46
C MET A 148 -30.08 -20.26 26.32
N LEU A 149 -30.59 -19.49 27.30
CA LEU A 149 -30.41 -18.03 27.28
C LEU A 149 -28.92 -17.63 27.38
N ALA A 150 -28.12 -18.34 28.17
CA ALA A 150 -26.67 -18.11 28.22
C ALA A 150 -25.99 -18.38 26.87
N LYS A 151 -26.39 -19.44 26.17
CA LYS A 151 -25.88 -19.72 24.82
C LYS A 151 -26.26 -18.64 23.80
N TYR A 152 -27.49 -18.12 23.88
CA TYR A 152 -27.91 -17.03 22.97
C TYR A 152 -27.19 -15.73 23.25
N LYS A 153 -26.97 -15.42 24.54
CA LYS A 153 -26.17 -14.25 24.92
C LYS A 153 -24.72 -14.37 24.40
N ALA A 154 -24.13 -15.56 24.51
CA ALA A 154 -22.80 -15.83 23.95
C ALA A 154 -22.79 -15.69 22.42
N LEU A 155 -23.78 -16.26 21.72
CA LEU A 155 -23.91 -16.13 20.25
C LEU A 155 -24.08 -14.67 19.82
N GLN A 156 -24.86 -13.87 20.55
CA GLN A 156 -25.04 -12.46 20.25
C GLN A 156 -23.74 -11.65 20.44
N ALA A 157 -22.95 -11.97 21.49
CA ALA A 157 -21.65 -11.38 21.71
C ALA A 157 -20.66 -11.75 20.60
N ASP A 158 -20.71 -13.02 20.14
CA ASP A 158 -19.89 -13.51 19.03
C ASP A 158 -20.24 -12.81 17.70
N ILE A 159 -21.53 -12.69 17.39
CA ILE A 159 -22.03 -11.94 16.23
C ILE A 159 -21.50 -10.51 16.25
N LYS A 160 -21.58 -9.82 17.39
CA LYS A 160 -21.08 -8.45 17.53
C LYS A 160 -19.57 -8.37 17.26
N THR A 161 -18.81 -9.32 17.81
CA THR A 161 -17.36 -9.38 17.57
C THR A 161 -17.03 -9.61 16.10
N GLN A 162 -17.78 -10.48 15.43
CA GLN A 162 -17.61 -10.73 13.98
C GLN A 162 -17.98 -9.51 13.14
N GLU A 163 -19.00 -8.75 13.53
CA GLU A 163 -19.36 -7.49 12.87
C GLU A 163 -18.22 -6.46 12.98
N GLU A 164 -17.68 -6.29 14.19
CA GLU A 164 -16.54 -5.40 14.44
C GLU A 164 -15.30 -5.82 13.62
N GLN A 165 -15.01 -7.12 13.56
CA GLN A 165 -13.92 -7.67 12.75
C GLN A 165 -14.14 -7.45 11.24
N ALA A 166 -15.36 -7.65 10.74
CA ALA A 166 -15.68 -7.42 9.35
C ALA A 166 -15.53 -5.93 8.96
N GLU A 167 -15.90 -5.03 9.86
CA GLU A 167 -15.74 -3.59 9.65
C GLU A 167 -14.28 -3.18 9.65
N GLU A 168 -13.48 -3.69 10.59
CA GLU A 168 -12.03 -3.47 10.65
C GLU A 168 -11.34 -4.00 9.39
N GLU A 169 -11.69 -5.20 8.94
CA GLU A 169 -11.11 -5.81 7.74
C GLU A 169 -11.47 -5.03 6.47
N ALA A 170 -12.69 -4.51 6.39
CA ALA A 170 -13.08 -3.64 5.28
C ALA A 170 -12.30 -2.32 5.26
N GLN A 171 -11.97 -1.76 6.42
CA GLN A 171 -11.10 -0.59 6.52
C GLN A 171 -9.67 -0.91 6.08
N ASN A 172 -9.11 -2.03 6.53
CA ASN A 172 -7.77 -2.48 6.13
C ASN A 172 -7.64 -2.67 4.62
N ILE A 173 -8.64 -3.26 3.97
CA ILE A 173 -8.69 -3.39 2.50
C ILE A 173 -8.65 -2.03 1.82
N ASN A 174 -9.43 -1.05 2.31
CA ASN A 174 -9.43 0.29 1.74
C ASN A 174 -8.06 0.98 1.89
N GLU A 175 -7.38 0.80 3.01
CA GLU A 175 -6.02 1.32 3.23
C GLU A 175 -5.01 0.68 2.27
N LEU A 176 -5.02 -0.65 2.11
CA LEU A 176 -4.17 -1.37 1.16
C LEU A 176 -4.40 -0.91 -0.28
N LEU A 177 -5.65 -0.69 -0.67
CA LEU A 177 -5.99 -0.20 -2.02
C LEU A 177 -5.54 1.24 -2.23
N ALA A 178 -5.63 2.09 -1.21
CA ALA A 178 -5.12 3.46 -1.24
C ALA A 178 -3.59 3.48 -1.37
N GLU A 179 -2.88 2.65 -0.58
CA GLU A 179 -1.44 2.50 -0.66
C GLU A 179 -1.00 1.99 -2.04
N LYS A 180 -1.67 0.97 -2.57
CA LYS A 180 -1.44 0.46 -3.93
C LYS A 180 -1.59 1.56 -4.97
N SER A 181 -2.63 2.38 -4.86
CA SER A 181 -2.85 3.51 -5.78
C SER A 181 -1.74 4.55 -5.69
N ALA A 182 -1.28 4.90 -4.48
CA ALA A 182 -0.16 5.82 -4.27
C ALA A 182 1.13 5.25 -4.88
N LYS A 183 1.44 3.98 -4.65
CA LYS A 183 2.60 3.29 -5.23
C LYS A 183 2.54 3.24 -6.77
N GLN A 184 1.36 3.04 -7.36
CA GLN A 184 1.19 3.10 -8.81
C GLN A 184 1.49 4.50 -9.38
N GLN A 185 1.10 5.55 -8.67
CA GLN A 185 1.43 6.93 -9.07
C GLN A 185 2.93 7.19 -8.99
N GLU A 186 3.62 6.68 -7.98
CA GLU A 186 5.08 6.74 -7.87
C GLU A 186 5.76 6.04 -9.04
N VAL A 187 5.31 4.84 -9.42
CA VAL A 187 5.82 4.11 -10.62
C VAL A 187 5.64 4.94 -11.88
N GLN A 188 4.47 5.57 -12.06
CA GLN A 188 4.20 6.41 -13.24
C GLN A 188 5.10 7.65 -13.25
N ALA A 189 5.30 8.31 -12.12
CA ALA A 189 6.17 9.47 -12.00
C ALA A 189 7.62 9.09 -12.29
N LEU A 190 8.10 7.97 -11.77
CA LEU A 190 9.43 7.45 -12.00
C LEU A 190 9.66 7.14 -13.49
N THR A 191 8.69 6.48 -14.14
CA THR A 191 8.74 6.15 -15.57
C THR A 191 8.73 7.41 -16.44
N ALA A 192 8.01 8.47 -16.04
CA ALA A 192 7.97 9.73 -16.77
C ALA A 192 9.24 10.58 -16.62
N SER A 193 10.04 10.35 -15.57
CA SER A 193 11.30 11.06 -15.30
C SER A 193 12.53 10.41 -15.96
N THR A 194 12.37 9.22 -16.53
CA THR A 194 13.42 8.44 -17.21
C THR A 194 13.36 8.65 -18.73
#